data_62905efa593b280a88421be0f4646f61
#
_entry.id   62905efa593b280a88421be0f4646f61
#
_cell.length_a   1.000
_cell.length_b   1.000
_cell.length_c   1.000
_cell.angle_alpha   90.00
_cell.angle_beta   90.00
_cell.angle_gamma   90.00
#
_symmetry.space_group_name_H-M   'P 1'
#
loop_
_entity.id
_entity.type
_entity.pdbx_description
1 polymer ?
#
loop_
_entity_poly.entity_id
_entity_poly.type
_entity_poly.pdbx_seq_one_letter_code
_entity_poly.pdbx_strand_id
1 'polypeptide(L)'
;LCLPGHDIRYIRMEKVILEHLNLVFPKYEVSEANYICVTRNADVSPDDEALEVTDDFRYLMQQTIHKRRRMAVVRLETANKLSEETQKYFCEKFEIEPNQIFRTKMPMKLDYIFGISGNLPEAMKRSLTYTPFSPQNSGHVAAGNVMRQIKKKDILLFFPYESMDPFLRLIKEASVNPDVMTIKITIY
;
A
#
# COMPACT_ATOMS: atom_id res chain seq x y z
N LEU A 1 -0.36 18.03 -5.80
CA LEU A 1 -0.19 18.97 -6.92
C LEU A 1 1.08 19.77 -6.73
N CYS A 2 1.99 19.76 -7.72
CA CYS A 2 3.18 20.63 -7.74
C CYS A 2 2.78 22.02 -8.22
N LEU A 3 3.23 23.05 -7.51
CA LEU A 3 2.97 24.44 -7.89
C LEU A 3 4.06 24.95 -8.83
N PRO A 4 3.74 25.83 -9.80
CA PRO A 4 4.72 26.43 -10.67
C PRO A 4 5.65 27.37 -9.87
N GLY A 5 6.90 27.52 -10.35
CA GLY A 5 7.91 28.41 -9.75
C GLY A 5 9.28 27.77 -9.67
N HIS A 6 10.26 28.52 -9.17
CA HIS A 6 11.62 28.03 -9.00
C HIS A 6 11.82 27.17 -7.75
N ASP A 7 10.92 27.30 -6.77
CA ASP A 7 10.96 26.52 -5.52
C ASP A 7 10.11 25.26 -5.64
N ILE A 8 10.52 24.21 -4.93
CA ILE A 8 9.75 22.97 -4.84
C ILE A 8 8.61 23.19 -3.85
N ARG A 9 7.42 23.45 -4.37
CA ARG A 9 6.21 23.68 -3.58
C ARG A 9 5.10 22.73 -3.98
N TYR A 10 4.43 22.19 -3.00
CA TYR A 10 3.31 21.28 -3.19
C TYR A 10 2.10 21.74 -2.39
N ILE A 11 0.93 21.55 -2.97
CA ILE A 11 -0.35 21.72 -2.27
C ILE A 11 -1.15 20.44 -2.42
N ARG A 12 -1.85 20.04 -1.36
CA ARG A 12 -2.74 18.89 -1.44
C ARG A 12 -3.99 19.26 -2.22
N MET A 13 -4.45 18.33 -3.07
CA MET A 13 -5.61 18.54 -3.93
C MET A 13 -6.88 18.80 -3.10
N GLU A 14 -7.02 18.11 -1.97
CA GLU A 14 -8.15 18.30 -1.05
C GLU A 14 -8.27 19.76 -0.60
N LYS A 15 -7.16 20.43 -0.31
CA LYS A 15 -7.16 21.85 0.04
C LYS A 15 -7.64 22.73 -1.12
N VAL A 16 -7.16 22.46 -2.31
CA VAL A 16 -7.58 23.21 -3.52
C VAL A 16 -9.09 23.07 -3.74
N ILE A 17 -9.60 21.85 -3.63
CA ILE A 17 -11.04 21.58 -3.80
C ILE A 17 -11.85 22.31 -2.72
N LEU A 18 -11.45 22.26 -1.45
CA LEU A 18 -12.16 22.93 -0.37
C LEU A 18 -12.20 24.45 -0.52
N GLU A 19 -11.13 25.07 -0.98
CA GLU A 19 -11.06 26.53 -1.22
C GLU A 19 -11.91 26.98 -2.42
N HIS A 20 -12.26 26.05 -3.32
CA HIS A 20 -12.97 26.35 -4.56
C HIS A 20 -14.31 25.58 -4.68
N LEU A 21 -14.94 25.24 -3.56
CA LEU A 21 -16.21 24.50 -3.57
C LEU A 21 -17.34 25.25 -4.30
N ASN A 22 -17.31 26.56 -4.29
CA ASN A 22 -18.25 27.39 -5.06
C ASN A 22 -18.17 27.17 -6.58
N LEU A 23 -17.00 26.77 -7.09
CA LEU A 23 -16.83 26.40 -8.50
C LEU A 23 -17.32 24.98 -8.79
N VAL A 24 -17.20 24.09 -7.81
CA VAL A 24 -17.67 22.69 -7.93
C VAL A 24 -19.19 22.62 -7.78
N PHE A 25 -19.75 23.41 -6.86
CA PHE A 25 -21.19 23.44 -6.54
C PHE A 25 -21.79 24.83 -6.72
N PRO A 26 -21.81 25.40 -7.95
CA PRO A 26 -22.20 26.80 -8.18
C PRO A 26 -23.66 27.11 -7.85
N LYS A 27 -24.51 26.10 -7.72
CA LYS A 27 -25.95 26.24 -7.45
C LYS A 27 -26.33 26.01 -5.99
N TYR A 28 -25.35 25.74 -5.12
CA TYR A 28 -25.57 25.38 -3.74
C TYR A 28 -24.77 26.29 -2.80
N GLU A 29 -25.36 26.62 -1.68
CA GLU A 29 -24.62 27.20 -0.55
C GLU A 29 -24.05 26.08 0.29
N VAL A 30 -22.72 26.06 0.46
CA VAL A 30 -22.01 25.02 1.21
C VAL A 30 -22.01 25.42 2.68
N SER A 31 -22.80 24.74 3.51
CA SER A 31 -22.87 24.98 4.95
C SER A 31 -21.72 24.35 5.72
N GLU A 32 -21.23 23.19 5.28
CA GLU A 32 -20.11 22.49 5.92
C GLU A 32 -19.26 21.79 4.84
N ALA A 33 -17.94 21.86 5.01
CA ALA A 33 -16.99 21.17 4.13
C ALA A 33 -15.89 20.50 4.95
N ASN A 34 -15.64 19.25 4.65
CA ASN A 34 -14.61 18.47 5.32
C ASN A 34 -14.03 17.45 4.36
N TYR A 35 -12.77 17.08 4.53
CA TYR A 35 -12.22 15.90 3.92
C TYR A 35 -12.05 14.80 4.98
N ILE A 36 -12.34 13.61 4.58
CA ILE A 36 -12.40 12.44 5.47
C ILE A 36 -11.50 11.33 4.94
N CYS A 37 -11.06 10.47 5.85
CA CYS A 37 -10.41 9.21 5.51
C CYS A 37 -11.14 8.07 6.19
N VAL A 38 -11.49 7.06 5.41
CA VAL A 38 -12.21 5.88 5.88
C VAL A 38 -11.25 4.71 5.92
N THR A 39 -11.12 4.08 7.10
CA THR A 39 -10.44 2.80 7.25
C THR A 39 -11.47 1.70 7.33
N ARG A 40 -11.33 0.70 6.45
CA ARG A 40 -12.19 -0.48 6.43
C ARG A 40 -11.48 -1.67 7.06
N ASN A 41 -12.26 -2.59 7.57
CA ASN A 41 -11.73 -3.87 8.00
C ASN A 41 -11.01 -4.53 6.81
N ALA A 42 -9.80 -5.05 7.05
CA ALA A 42 -9.01 -5.74 6.04
C ALA A 42 -8.91 -7.25 6.31
N ASP A 43 -9.62 -7.72 7.33
CA ASP A 43 -9.56 -9.08 7.83
C ASP A 43 -10.40 -10.01 6.94
N VAL A 44 -9.93 -10.20 5.74
CA VAL A 44 -10.48 -11.19 4.79
C VAL A 44 -9.42 -12.25 4.59
N SER A 45 -9.64 -13.42 5.20
CA SER A 45 -8.85 -14.61 4.89
C SER A 45 -9.32 -15.22 3.56
N PRO A 46 -8.44 -15.65 2.69
CA PRO A 46 -8.80 -16.48 1.54
C PRO A 46 -9.47 -17.80 1.95
N ASP A 47 -9.26 -18.21 3.21
CA ASP A 47 -9.76 -19.49 3.75
C ASP A 47 -11.15 -19.36 4.41
N ASP A 48 -11.64 -18.12 4.65
CA ASP A 48 -12.91 -17.88 5.38
C ASP A 48 -14.18 -18.17 4.57
N GLU A 49 -14.07 -18.44 3.29
CA GLU A 49 -15.18 -18.95 2.50
C GLU A 49 -14.71 -20.21 1.77
N ALA A 50 -15.55 -21.25 1.79
CA ALA A 50 -15.45 -22.37 0.89
C ALA A 50 -15.44 -21.87 -0.56
N LEU A 51 -14.29 -21.35 -0.98
CA LEU A 51 -14.06 -20.93 -2.34
C LEU A 51 -14.04 -22.21 -3.14
N GLU A 52 -15.02 -22.35 -4.01
CA GLU A 52 -14.98 -23.36 -5.07
C GLU A 52 -13.55 -23.39 -5.59
N VAL A 53 -12.99 -24.58 -5.60
CA VAL A 53 -11.61 -24.86 -6.00
C VAL A 53 -11.40 -24.31 -7.41
N THR A 54 -11.04 -23.02 -7.49
CA THR A 54 -10.53 -22.44 -8.73
C THR A 54 -9.02 -22.49 -8.66
N ASP A 55 -8.40 -23.19 -9.56
CA ASP A 55 -6.94 -23.32 -9.67
C ASP A 55 -6.25 -21.98 -9.95
N ASP A 56 -6.99 -20.87 -10.13
CA ASP A 56 -6.44 -19.55 -10.43
C ASP A 56 -6.37 -18.65 -9.20
N PHE A 57 -5.21 -18.70 -8.52
CA PHE A 57 -4.89 -17.83 -7.38
C PHE A 57 -5.01 -16.33 -7.72
N ARG A 58 -4.75 -15.92 -8.96
CA ARG A 58 -4.87 -14.51 -9.39
C ARG A 58 -6.33 -14.07 -9.35
N TYR A 59 -7.23 -14.88 -9.83
CA TYR A 59 -8.67 -14.62 -9.79
C TYR A 59 -9.16 -14.52 -8.34
N LEU A 60 -8.73 -15.45 -7.49
CA LEU A 60 -9.02 -15.44 -6.06
C LEU A 60 -8.57 -14.15 -5.39
N MET A 61 -7.35 -13.71 -5.64
CA MET A 61 -6.81 -12.45 -5.08
C MET A 61 -7.56 -11.21 -5.59
N GLN A 62 -7.98 -11.18 -6.84
CA GLN A 62 -8.82 -10.10 -7.36
C GLN A 62 -10.18 -10.04 -6.65
N GLN A 63 -10.82 -11.17 -6.42
CA GLN A 63 -12.07 -11.27 -5.67
C GLN A 63 -11.89 -10.78 -4.24
N THR A 64 -10.84 -11.20 -3.56
CA THR A 64 -10.50 -10.78 -2.19
C THR A 64 -10.29 -9.25 -2.11
N ILE A 65 -9.58 -8.65 -3.07
CA ILE A 65 -9.38 -7.20 -3.13
C ILE A 65 -10.71 -6.46 -3.36
N HIS A 66 -11.59 -7.00 -4.19
CA HIS A 66 -12.92 -6.42 -4.40
C HIS A 66 -13.81 -6.50 -3.16
N LYS A 67 -13.75 -7.60 -2.42
CA LYS A 67 -14.47 -7.76 -1.15
C LYS A 67 -13.99 -6.75 -0.11
N ARG A 68 -12.67 -6.52 0.03
CA ARG A 68 -12.11 -5.53 0.96
C ARG A 68 -12.69 -4.12 0.79
N ARG A 69 -13.01 -3.72 -0.42
CA ARG A 69 -13.64 -2.40 -0.69
C ARG A 69 -15.04 -2.26 -0.11
N ARG A 70 -15.71 -3.37 0.19
CA ARG A 70 -17.08 -3.43 0.74
C ARG A 70 -17.12 -3.78 2.22
N MET A 71 -15.96 -4.04 2.83
CA MET A 71 -15.90 -4.39 4.26
C MET A 71 -16.35 -3.23 5.14
N ALA A 72 -16.81 -3.58 6.32
CA ALA A 72 -17.28 -2.63 7.32
C ALA A 72 -16.25 -1.54 7.61
N VAL A 73 -16.72 -0.31 7.78
CA VAL A 73 -15.89 0.80 8.23
C VAL A 73 -15.60 0.60 9.71
N VAL A 74 -14.34 0.69 10.08
CA VAL A 74 -13.90 0.55 11.48
C VAL A 74 -13.39 1.85 12.06
N ARG A 75 -13.05 2.82 11.21
CA ARG A 75 -12.54 4.13 11.62
C ARG A 75 -12.85 5.18 10.56
N LEU A 76 -13.33 6.33 11.01
CA LEU A 76 -13.48 7.54 10.22
C LEU A 76 -12.59 8.64 10.80
N GLU A 77 -11.74 9.21 9.98
CA GLU A 77 -10.91 10.37 10.33
C GLU A 77 -11.42 11.61 9.62
N THR A 78 -11.44 12.72 10.33
CA THR A 78 -11.92 14.01 9.81
C THR A 78 -10.91 15.12 10.07
N ALA A 79 -10.79 16.08 9.16
CA ALA A 79 -9.88 17.20 9.32
C ALA A 79 -10.39 18.23 10.34
N ASN A 80 -11.68 18.50 10.30
CA ASN A 80 -12.34 19.47 11.17
C ASN A 80 -13.38 18.77 12.06
N LYS A 81 -13.85 19.48 13.08
CA LYS A 81 -14.99 19.03 13.87
C LYS A 81 -16.21 18.97 12.95
N LEU A 82 -16.96 17.89 13.00
CA LEU A 82 -18.23 17.76 12.32
C LEU A 82 -19.35 18.42 13.11
N SER A 83 -20.37 18.92 12.43
CA SER A 83 -21.66 19.24 13.04
C SER A 83 -22.32 17.95 13.56
N GLU A 84 -23.26 18.07 14.49
CA GLU A 84 -24.00 16.92 15.03
C GLU A 84 -24.78 16.19 13.92
N GLU A 85 -25.34 16.96 12.98
CA GLU A 85 -26.07 16.43 11.84
C GLU A 85 -25.16 15.61 10.91
N THR A 86 -23.99 16.16 10.54
CA THR A 86 -23.03 15.48 9.69
C THR A 86 -22.43 14.25 10.38
N GLN A 87 -22.18 14.34 11.69
CA GLN A 87 -21.73 13.19 12.46
C GLN A 87 -22.76 12.06 12.46
N LYS A 88 -24.03 12.38 12.72
CA LYS A 88 -25.13 11.42 12.69
C LYS A 88 -25.25 10.78 11.29
N TYR A 89 -25.20 11.59 10.23
CA TYR A 89 -25.20 11.10 8.86
C TYR A 89 -24.10 10.07 8.59
N PHE A 90 -22.85 10.34 9.04
CA PHE A 90 -21.76 9.39 8.85
C PHE A 90 -21.90 8.14 9.70
N CYS A 91 -22.39 8.25 10.94
CA CYS A 91 -22.69 7.09 11.78
C CYS A 91 -23.69 6.15 11.09
N GLU A 92 -24.78 6.70 10.59
CA GLU A 92 -25.80 5.94 9.87
C GLU A 92 -25.27 5.37 8.53
N LYS A 93 -24.56 6.20 7.75
CA LYS A 93 -24.08 5.83 6.41
C LYS A 93 -22.98 4.75 6.42
N PHE A 94 -22.13 4.77 7.43
CA PHE A 94 -21.00 3.86 7.56
C PHE A 94 -21.21 2.78 8.61
N GLU A 95 -22.36 2.79 9.30
CA GLU A 95 -22.69 1.86 10.38
C GLU A 95 -21.61 1.84 11.48
N ILE A 96 -21.18 3.05 11.90
CA ILE A 96 -20.15 3.25 12.91
C ILE A 96 -20.70 4.00 14.12
N GLU A 97 -20.06 3.81 15.27
CA GLU A 97 -20.34 4.54 16.49
C GLU A 97 -19.57 5.88 16.54
N PRO A 98 -20.06 6.89 17.28
CA PRO A 98 -19.38 8.19 17.41
C PRO A 98 -17.95 8.10 17.92
N ASN A 99 -17.61 7.10 18.73
CA ASN A 99 -16.26 6.84 19.24
C ASN A 99 -15.28 6.33 18.17
N GLN A 100 -15.77 5.95 16.99
CA GLN A 100 -14.98 5.55 15.83
C GLN A 100 -14.65 6.72 14.90
N ILE A 101 -15.11 7.95 15.25
CA ILE A 101 -14.83 9.17 14.49
C ILE A 101 -13.71 9.94 15.20
N PHE A 102 -12.60 10.12 14.49
CA PHE A 102 -11.39 10.74 15.03
C PHE A 102 -11.09 12.04 14.29
N ARG A 103 -10.92 13.13 15.04
CA ARG A 103 -10.41 14.37 14.48
C ARG A 103 -8.88 14.36 14.47
N THR A 104 -8.29 14.59 13.31
CA THR A 104 -6.83 14.68 13.16
C THR A 104 -6.40 16.03 12.59
N LYS A 105 -5.36 16.62 13.15
CA LYS A 105 -4.71 17.83 12.62
C LYS A 105 -3.66 17.52 11.55
N MET A 106 -3.20 16.28 11.51
CA MET A 106 -2.20 15.83 10.55
C MET A 106 -2.85 15.40 9.23
N PRO A 107 -2.10 15.36 8.14
CA PRO A 107 -2.56 14.73 6.91
C PRO A 107 -2.97 13.28 7.18
N MET A 108 -4.20 12.91 6.80
CA MET A 108 -4.75 11.58 7.08
C MET A 108 -4.06 10.46 6.29
N LYS A 109 -3.56 10.78 5.11
CA LYS A 109 -2.76 9.88 4.27
C LYS A 109 -1.45 10.55 3.94
N LEU A 110 -0.35 9.81 4.05
CA LEU A 110 1.00 10.29 3.82
C LEU A 110 1.64 9.71 2.55
N ASP A 111 0.92 8.88 1.81
CA ASP A 111 1.41 8.20 0.59
C ASP A 111 1.95 9.19 -0.46
N TYR A 112 1.39 10.41 -0.49
CA TYR A 112 1.87 11.46 -1.40
C TYR A 112 3.34 11.86 -1.18
N ILE A 113 3.90 11.58 0.00
CA ILE A 113 5.32 11.86 0.32
C ILE A 113 6.24 11.05 -0.60
N PHE A 114 5.88 9.79 -0.91
CA PHE A 114 6.65 8.97 -1.85
C PHE A 114 6.69 9.61 -3.25
N GLY A 115 5.57 10.16 -3.71
CA GLY A 115 5.51 10.89 -4.97
C GLY A 115 6.36 12.17 -4.96
N ILE A 116 6.38 12.90 -3.84
CA ILE A 116 7.24 14.07 -3.66
C ILE A 116 8.70 13.65 -3.71
N SER A 117 9.09 12.64 -2.94
CA SER A 117 10.45 12.12 -2.89
C SER A 117 10.96 11.70 -4.28
N GLY A 118 10.09 11.05 -5.08
CA GLY A 118 10.42 10.65 -6.44
C GLY A 118 10.74 11.82 -7.39
N ASN A 119 10.12 12.98 -7.16
CA ASN A 119 10.24 14.18 -8.01
C ASN A 119 11.26 15.22 -7.49
N LEU A 120 11.98 14.93 -6.41
CA LEU A 120 13.02 15.82 -5.90
C LEU A 120 14.24 15.83 -6.83
N PRO A 121 14.93 16.98 -6.99
CA PRO A 121 16.24 17.02 -7.62
C PRO A 121 17.24 16.10 -6.93
N GLU A 122 18.10 15.44 -7.69
CA GLU A 122 19.04 14.44 -7.16
C GLU A 122 19.93 14.96 -6.02
N ALA A 123 20.38 16.23 -6.10
CA ALA A 123 21.18 16.84 -5.04
C ALA A 123 20.41 16.90 -3.71
N MET A 124 19.14 17.30 -3.75
CA MET A 124 18.27 17.37 -2.58
C MET A 124 17.90 15.97 -2.07
N LYS A 125 17.62 15.05 -2.99
CA LYS A 125 17.31 13.66 -2.64
C LYS A 125 18.47 13.01 -1.87
N ARG A 126 19.71 13.22 -2.31
CA ARG A 126 20.90 12.70 -1.61
C ARG A 126 21.06 13.27 -0.20
N SER A 127 20.68 14.51 0.04
CA SER A 127 20.77 15.11 1.37
C SER A 127 19.66 14.65 2.33
N LEU A 128 18.54 14.15 1.79
CA LEU A 128 17.35 13.73 2.53
C LEU A 128 17.21 12.21 2.68
N THR A 129 18.07 11.45 2.03
CA THR A 129 18.03 9.97 2.07
C THR A 129 19.33 9.41 2.63
N TYR A 130 19.23 8.25 3.27
CA TYR A 130 20.41 7.49 3.64
C TYR A 130 21.14 6.96 2.40
N THR A 131 22.44 6.70 2.55
CA THR A 131 23.19 6.00 1.51
C THR A 131 22.52 4.66 1.22
N PRO A 132 22.25 4.35 -0.08
CA PRO A 132 21.64 3.08 -0.44
C PRO A 132 22.46 1.90 0.09
N PHE A 133 21.80 0.98 0.74
CA PHE A 133 22.41 -0.26 1.18
C PHE A 133 22.60 -1.20 -0.03
N SER A 134 23.79 -1.79 -0.14
CA SER A 134 24.10 -2.81 -1.16
C SER A 134 24.12 -4.18 -0.49
N PRO A 135 23.18 -5.08 -0.86
CA PRO A 135 23.15 -6.43 -0.32
C PRO A 135 24.46 -7.18 -0.58
N GLN A 136 24.89 -7.93 0.40
CA GLN A 136 26.12 -8.72 0.32
C GLN A 136 25.83 -10.10 -0.30
N ASN A 137 26.82 -10.69 -0.91
CA ASN A 137 26.69 -12.06 -1.37
C ASN A 137 26.61 -13.01 -0.19
N SER A 138 25.69 -13.96 -0.23
CA SER A 138 25.57 -14.96 0.82
C SER A 138 26.78 -15.88 0.83
N GLY A 139 27.41 -16.01 2.00
CA GLY A 139 28.49 -16.98 2.22
C GLY A 139 28.01 -18.45 2.19
N HIS A 140 26.69 -18.66 2.23
CA HIS A 140 26.07 -19.99 2.26
C HIS A 140 25.78 -20.57 0.89
N VAL A 141 25.83 -19.73 -0.16
CA VAL A 141 25.53 -20.13 -1.54
C VAL A 141 26.79 -19.98 -2.41
N ALA A 142 27.34 -21.11 -2.80
CA ALA A 142 28.49 -21.13 -3.70
C ALA A 142 28.08 -20.72 -5.14
N ALA A 143 29.09 -20.37 -5.94
CA ALA A 143 28.91 -20.22 -7.38
C ALA A 143 28.42 -21.53 -8.03
N GLY A 144 27.63 -21.39 -9.11
CA GLY A 144 27.13 -22.53 -9.86
C GLY A 144 25.66 -22.85 -9.59
N ASN A 145 25.27 -24.09 -9.81
CA ASN A 145 23.86 -24.51 -9.79
C ASN A 145 23.30 -24.55 -8.38
N VAL A 146 22.29 -23.74 -8.11
CA VAL A 146 21.67 -23.61 -6.78
C VAL A 146 20.81 -24.83 -6.45
N MET A 147 20.11 -25.41 -7.44
CA MET A 147 19.31 -26.62 -7.24
C MET A 147 20.16 -27.80 -6.73
N ARG A 148 21.39 -27.94 -7.23
CA ARG A 148 22.31 -28.98 -6.73
C ARG A 148 22.74 -28.74 -5.29
N GLN A 149 22.81 -27.48 -4.88
CA GLN A 149 23.19 -27.12 -3.50
C GLN A 149 22.05 -27.39 -2.54
N ILE A 150 20.80 -27.00 -2.87
CA ILE A 150 19.64 -27.26 -2.01
C ILE A 150 19.31 -28.76 -1.87
N LYS A 151 19.66 -29.60 -2.86
CA LYS A 151 19.56 -31.07 -2.74
C LYS A 151 20.49 -31.65 -1.67
N LYS A 152 21.51 -30.92 -1.25
CA LYS A 152 22.47 -31.35 -0.24
C LYS A 152 22.17 -30.81 1.15
N LYS A 153 21.67 -29.58 1.22
CA LYS A 153 21.31 -28.89 2.47
C LYS A 153 20.34 -27.75 2.18
N ASP A 154 19.56 -27.41 3.16
CA ASP A 154 18.73 -26.20 3.13
C ASP A 154 19.59 -24.93 3.05
N ILE A 155 19.08 -23.93 2.38
CA ILE A 155 19.76 -22.63 2.24
C ILE A 155 18.88 -21.58 2.89
N LEU A 156 19.43 -20.88 3.88
CA LEU A 156 18.83 -19.71 4.49
C LEU A 156 19.47 -18.45 3.91
N LEU A 157 18.63 -17.51 3.47
CA LEU A 157 19.05 -16.18 3.01
C LEU A 157 18.41 -15.13 3.88
N PHE A 158 19.18 -14.11 4.26
CA PHE A 158 18.75 -13.05 5.16
C PHE A 158 18.53 -11.73 4.42
N PHE A 159 17.31 -11.53 3.93
CA PHE A 159 16.94 -10.30 3.24
C PHE A 159 16.64 -9.16 4.22
N PRO A 160 16.91 -7.89 3.85
CA PRO A 160 17.54 -7.39 2.61
C PRO A 160 19.07 -7.34 2.66
N TYR A 161 19.71 -7.93 3.65
CA TYR A 161 21.16 -7.82 3.86
C TYR A 161 21.96 -8.72 2.92
N GLU A 162 21.42 -9.85 2.55
CA GLU A 162 21.97 -10.73 1.52
C GLU A 162 21.26 -10.53 0.17
N SER A 163 21.99 -10.80 -0.92
CA SER A 163 21.49 -10.66 -2.28
C SER A 163 20.38 -11.66 -2.57
N MET A 164 19.38 -11.22 -3.33
CA MET A 164 18.32 -12.09 -3.87
C MET A 164 18.79 -12.94 -5.08
N ASP A 165 19.98 -12.72 -5.61
CA ASP A 165 20.48 -13.44 -6.79
C ASP A 165 20.43 -14.97 -6.67
N PRO A 166 20.79 -15.60 -5.54
CA PRO A 166 20.64 -17.04 -5.38
C PRO A 166 19.21 -17.53 -5.55
N PHE A 167 18.24 -16.80 -5.00
CA PHE A 167 16.82 -17.12 -5.13
C PHE A 167 16.33 -16.97 -6.58
N LEU A 168 16.68 -15.88 -7.25
CA LEU A 168 16.32 -15.66 -8.65
C LEU A 168 16.96 -16.71 -9.58
N ARG A 169 18.21 -17.09 -9.31
CA ARG A 169 18.88 -18.20 -10.03
C ARG A 169 18.17 -19.52 -9.84
N LEU A 170 17.75 -19.83 -8.61
CA LEU A 170 16.98 -21.04 -8.30
C LEU A 170 15.69 -21.12 -9.14
N ILE A 171 14.93 -20.02 -9.18
CA ILE A 171 13.70 -19.97 -10.00
C ILE A 171 14.02 -20.18 -11.48
N LYS A 172 15.05 -19.51 -11.98
CA LYS A 172 15.48 -19.68 -13.37
C LYS A 172 15.94 -21.10 -13.69
N GLU A 173 16.71 -21.73 -12.80
CA GLU A 173 17.12 -23.11 -12.95
C GLU A 173 15.92 -24.07 -12.92
N ALA A 174 14.96 -23.83 -12.01
CA ALA A 174 13.74 -24.62 -11.91
C ALA A 174 12.84 -24.49 -13.14
N SER A 175 12.73 -23.30 -13.73
CA SER A 175 11.85 -23.06 -14.88
C SER A 175 12.27 -23.79 -16.15
N VAL A 176 13.54 -24.18 -16.28
CA VAL A 176 14.08 -24.90 -17.45
C VAL A 176 14.39 -26.36 -17.16
N ASN A 177 14.20 -26.83 -15.93
CA ASN A 177 14.49 -28.20 -15.56
C ASN A 177 13.23 -29.08 -15.76
N PRO A 178 13.29 -30.10 -16.63
CA PRO A 178 12.16 -30.96 -16.92
C PRO A 178 11.68 -31.80 -15.73
N ASP A 179 12.51 -32.00 -14.70
CA ASP A 179 12.16 -32.73 -13.49
C ASP A 179 11.36 -31.90 -12.49
N VAL A 180 11.22 -30.57 -12.71
CA VAL A 180 10.47 -29.67 -11.85
C VAL A 180 9.03 -29.56 -12.35
N MET A 181 8.12 -30.13 -11.61
CA MET A 181 6.69 -30.09 -11.94
C MET A 181 5.99 -28.84 -11.43
N THR A 182 6.43 -28.27 -10.30
CA THR A 182 5.80 -27.11 -9.68
C THR A 182 6.78 -26.31 -8.83
N ILE A 183 6.54 -25.00 -8.74
CA ILE A 183 7.25 -24.07 -7.86
C ILE A 183 6.23 -23.50 -6.88
N LYS A 184 6.46 -23.67 -5.57
CA LYS A 184 5.63 -23.10 -4.52
C LYS A 184 6.43 -22.04 -3.78
N ILE A 185 5.88 -20.83 -3.69
CA ILE A 185 6.54 -19.67 -3.04
C ILE A 185 5.52 -19.04 -2.09
N THR A 186 5.91 -18.84 -0.84
CA THR A 186 5.15 -18.04 0.13
C THR A 186 5.81 -16.68 0.25
N ILE A 187 5.05 -15.61 0.04
CA ILE A 187 5.51 -14.22 0.10
C ILE A 187 4.65 -13.48 1.11
N TYR A 188 5.29 -12.74 2.01
CA TYR A 188 4.64 -11.88 2.99
C TYR A 188 4.84 -10.41 2.65
#